data_b2170d18252aea924b260c82d5b127bb
#
_entry.id   b2170d18252aea924b260c82d5b127bb
#
_cell.length_a   1.000
_cell.length_b   1.000
_cell.length_c   1.000
_cell.angle_alpha   90.00
_cell.angle_beta   90.00
_cell.angle_gamma   90.00
#
_symmetry.space_group_name_H-M   'P 1'
#
loop_
_entity.id
_entity.type
_entity.pdbx_description
1 polymer ?
#
loop_
_entity_poly.entity_id
_entity_poly.type
_entity_poly.pdbx_seq_one_letter_code
_entity_poly.pdbx_strand_id
1 'polypeptide(L)'
;MSITPVNLTAVNLSEALASFDDIYSPRIVTRINDYDVRIAHTRGEHIWHVHEDTDEFFLVLDGRFDVAYRDADGREHAVVLRQGDVFVVPRGIAHKPSSPGGSILMFEPTGTSTTGDRHEGEIPGHVDSTAGHALTNPARGSASDAVDRCSFGGEVD
;
A
#
# COMPACT_ATOMS: atom_id res chain seq x y z
N MET A 1 -30.22 -7.84 -17.81
CA MET A 1 -29.15 -7.51 -16.88
C MET A 1 -28.16 -6.57 -17.56
N SER A 2 -28.02 -5.36 -17.07
CA SER A 2 -27.02 -4.43 -17.58
C SER A 2 -25.65 -4.89 -17.04
N ILE A 3 -24.77 -5.35 -17.92
CA ILE A 3 -23.39 -5.63 -17.55
C ILE A 3 -22.68 -4.29 -17.49
N THR A 4 -22.37 -3.83 -16.28
CA THR A 4 -21.49 -2.68 -16.13
C THR A 4 -20.17 -3.03 -16.79
N PRO A 5 -19.68 -2.24 -17.75
CA PRO A 5 -18.41 -2.55 -18.39
C PRO A 5 -17.30 -2.58 -17.33
N VAL A 6 -16.58 -3.69 -17.28
CA VAL A 6 -15.40 -3.82 -16.42
C VAL A 6 -14.30 -2.95 -17.02
N ASN A 7 -13.94 -1.89 -16.33
CA ASN A 7 -12.83 -1.03 -16.77
C ASN A 7 -11.51 -1.70 -16.37
N LEU A 8 -10.86 -2.31 -17.33
CA LEU A 8 -9.57 -2.99 -17.15
C LEU A 8 -8.43 -1.97 -17.35
N THR A 9 -7.96 -1.37 -16.27
CA THR A 9 -6.86 -0.41 -16.29
C THR A 9 -5.71 -0.88 -15.42
N ALA A 10 -4.49 -0.66 -15.91
CA ALA A 10 -3.29 -0.86 -15.10
C ALA A 10 -3.01 0.37 -14.25
N VAL A 11 -2.46 0.16 -13.05
CA VAL A 11 -1.97 1.23 -12.18
C VAL A 11 -0.46 1.09 -12.04
N ASN A 12 0.27 2.15 -12.36
CA ASN A 12 1.70 2.23 -12.10
C ASN A 12 1.94 2.77 -10.69
N LEU A 13 2.66 2.02 -9.86
CA LEU A 13 2.86 2.39 -8.46
C LEU A 13 3.68 3.67 -8.29
N SER A 14 4.70 3.89 -9.11
CA SER A 14 5.51 5.11 -9.04
C SER A 14 4.70 6.35 -9.37
N GLU A 15 3.85 6.28 -10.39
CA GLU A 15 2.94 7.37 -10.76
C GLU A 15 1.88 7.60 -9.68
N ALA A 16 1.33 6.53 -9.12
CA ALA A 16 0.36 6.63 -8.05
C ALA A 16 0.96 7.27 -6.80
N LEU A 17 2.15 6.87 -6.38
CA LEU A 17 2.88 7.47 -5.25
C LEU A 17 3.20 8.95 -5.49
N ALA A 18 3.53 9.34 -6.73
CA ALA A 18 3.79 10.74 -7.08
C ALA A 18 2.53 11.63 -7.04
N SER A 19 1.35 11.05 -6.98
CA SER A 19 0.08 11.78 -7.02
C SER A 19 -0.40 12.30 -5.67
N PHE A 20 0.23 11.93 -4.57
CA PHE A 20 -0.10 12.39 -3.22
C PHE A 20 1.13 12.43 -2.32
N ASP A 21 1.08 13.24 -1.27
CA ASP A 21 2.20 13.44 -0.33
C ASP A 21 1.88 13.01 1.11
N ASP A 22 0.62 12.68 1.40
CA ASP A 22 0.18 12.32 2.76
C ASP A 22 0.95 11.11 3.27
N ILE A 23 1.39 11.18 4.53
CA ILE A 23 2.13 10.12 5.22
C ILE A 23 1.14 9.25 5.99
N TYR A 24 1.38 7.92 6.02
CA TYR A 24 0.50 6.96 6.70
C TYR A 24 -0.97 7.17 6.38
N SER A 25 -1.24 7.47 5.13
CA SER A 25 -2.58 7.66 4.58
C SER A 25 -2.74 6.82 3.30
N PRO A 26 -3.06 5.55 3.45
CA PRO A 26 -3.05 4.60 2.34
C PRO A 26 -4.01 4.99 1.20
N ARG A 27 -3.54 4.77 -0.02
CA ARG A 27 -4.36 4.87 -1.24
C ARG A 27 -4.62 3.48 -1.79
N ILE A 28 -5.87 3.20 -2.09
CA ILE A 28 -6.29 1.94 -2.70
C ILE A 28 -6.01 2.06 -4.20
N VAL A 29 -5.08 1.25 -4.69
CA VAL A 29 -4.69 1.27 -6.10
C VAL A 29 -5.49 0.30 -6.94
N THR A 30 -5.87 -0.83 -6.37
CA THR A 30 -6.71 -1.84 -7.01
C THR A 30 -7.25 -2.81 -5.96
N ARG A 31 -8.05 -3.75 -6.39
CA ARG A 31 -8.59 -4.83 -5.54
C ARG A 31 -8.33 -6.18 -6.17
N ILE A 32 -8.11 -7.16 -5.31
CA ILE A 32 -8.03 -8.56 -5.69
C ILE A 32 -8.89 -9.37 -4.73
N ASN A 33 -9.91 -10.07 -5.25
CA ASN A 33 -10.94 -10.72 -4.43
C ASN A 33 -11.53 -9.74 -3.41
N ASP A 34 -11.55 -10.10 -2.13
CA ASP A 34 -12.04 -9.29 -1.01
C ASP A 34 -10.98 -8.36 -0.41
N TYR A 35 -9.85 -8.19 -1.10
CA TYR A 35 -8.69 -7.46 -0.59
C TYR A 35 -8.45 -6.17 -1.37
N ASP A 36 -8.05 -5.15 -0.64
CA ASP A 36 -7.47 -3.94 -1.20
C ASP A 36 -5.97 -4.10 -1.37
N VAL A 37 -5.45 -3.65 -2.50
CA VAL A 37 -4.03 -3.37 -2.68
C VAL A 37 -3.83 -1.89 -2.39
N ARG A 38 -3.06 -1.57 -1.35
CA ARG A 38 -2.85 -0.22 -0.86
C ARG A 38 -1.39 0.17 -0.93
N ILE A 39 -1.13 1.45 -1.17
CA ILE A 39 0.20 2.04 -1.07
C ILE A 39 0.16 3.21 -0.10
N ALA A 40 1.28 3.47 0.56
CA ALA A 40 1.42 4.60 1.46
C ALA A 40 2.86 5.14 1.46
N HIS A 41 2.99 6.44 1.62
CA HIS A 41 4.25 7.05 2.05
C HIS A 41 4.40 6.86 3.56
N THR A 42 5.62 6.65 4.02
CA THR A 42 5.92 6.42 5.42
C THR A 42 7.00 7.37 5.91
N ARG A 43 6.77 7.97 7.08
CA ARG A 43 7.74 8.77 7.82
C ARG A 43 7.27 8.94 9.26
N GLY A 44 8.19 8.80 10.21
CA GLY A 44 7.87 8.90 11.62
C GLY A 44 7.24 7.64 12.19
N GLU A 45 6.70 7.76 13.38
CA GLU A 45 6.09 6.65 14.09
C GLU A 45 4.60 6.54 13.78
N HIS A 46 4.16 5.30 13.60
CA HIS A 46 2.75 4.94 13.63
C HIS A 46 2.29 4.78 15.09
N ILE A 47 1.39 3.87 15.37
CA ILE A 47 0.88 3.59 16.73
C ILE A 47 0.89 2.09 17.00
N TRP A 48 1.04 1.68 18.26
CA TRP A 48 0.79 0.31 18.68
C TRP A 48 -0.66 -0.05 18.43
N HIS A 49 -0.90 -1.07 17.62
CA HIS A 49 -2.23 -1.53 17.25
C HIS A 49 -2.25 -3.01 16.93
N VAL A 50 -3.44 -3.58 16.85
CA VAL A 50 -3.68 -5.00 16.58
C VAL A 50 -4.77 -5.14 15.54
N HIS A 51 -4.53 -6.00 14.55
CA HIS A 51 -5.55 -6.55 13.66
C HIS A 51 -5.90 -7.94 14.16
N GLU A 52 -7.11 -8.18 14.63
CA GLU A 52 -7.48 -9.43 15.28
C GLU A 52 -7.89 -10.52 14.31
N ASP A 53 -8.44 -10.14 13.17
CA ASP A 53 -9.05 -11.06 12.21
C ASP A 53 -8.25 -11.26 10.93
N THR A 54 -7.17 -10.52 10.73
CA THR A 54 -6.37 -10.59 9.51
C THR A 54 -4.88 -10.45 9.77
N ASP A 55 -4.10 -11.17 8.98
CA ASP A 55 -2.67 -10.91 8.84
C ASP A 55 -2.47 -9.60 8.07
N GLU A 56 -1.36 -8.93 8.30
CA GLU A 56 -0.99 -7.71 7.60
C GLU A 56 0.28 -7.92 6.79
N PHE A 57 0.20 -7.71 5.49
CA PHE A 57 1.31 -7.87 4.55
C PHE A 57 1.93 -6.53 4.20
N PHE A 58 3.26 -6.46 4.27
CA PHE A 58 4.05 -5.31 3.83
C PHE A 58 5.05 -5.71 2.77
N LEU A 59 5.16 -4.88 1.75
CA LEU A 59 6.27 -4.86 0.79
C LEU A 59 6.85 -3.45 0.79
N VAL A 60 8.15 -3.32 1.07
CA VAL A 60 8.83 -2.02 0.99
C VAL A 60 9.17 -1.71 -0.46
N LEU A 61 8.59 -0.63 -0.98
CA LEU A 61 8.81 -0.16 -2.34
C LEU A 61 10.02 0.75 -2.44
N ASP A 62 10.25 1.57 -1.41
CA ASP A 62 11.34 2.53 -1.33
C ASP A 62 11.67 2.86 0.12
N GLY A 63 12.93 3.20 0.38
CA GLY A 63 13.40 3.60 1.69
C GLY A 63 13.49 2.46 2.69
N ARG A 64 13.05 2.73 3.91
CA ARG A 64 13.13 1.81 5.04
C ARG A 64 11.82 1.84 5.84
N PHE A 65 11.44 0.67 6.32
CA PHE A 65 10.24 0.50 7.15
C PHE A 65 10.54 -0.47 8.29
N ASP A 66 10.40 0.00 9.52
CA ASP A 66 10.67 -0.79 10.71
C ASP A 66 9.33 -1.20 11.34
N VAL A 67 9.24 -2.44 11.79
CA VAL A 67 8.06 -2.94 12.49
C VAL A 67 8.48 -3.46 13.85
N ALA A 68 8.10 -2.73 14.90
CA ALA A 68 8.18 -3.25 16.26
C ALA A 68 6.96 -4.13 16.53
N TYR A 69 7.15 -5.26 17.18
CA TYR A 69 6.05 -6.15 17.56
C TYR A 69 6.29 -6.78 18.92
N ARG A 70 5.22 -7.24 19.56
CA ARG A 70 5.27 -7.95 20.84
C ARG A 70 4.99 -9.42 20.63
N ASP A 71 5.88 -10.27 21.16
CA ASP A 71 5.67 -11.72 21.14
C ASP A 71 4.64 -12.16 22.19
N ALA A 72 4.41 -13.48 22.28
CA ALA A 72 3.44 -14.06 23.20
C ALA A 72 3.77 -13.79 24.69
N ASP A 73 5.03 -13.54 25.01
CA ASP A 73 5.48 -13.20 26.36
C ASP A 73 5.44 -11.69 26.63
N GLY A 74 4.99 -10.89 25.67
CA GLY A 74 4.94 -9.43 25.75
C GLY A 74 6.30 -8.75 25.54
N ARG A 75 7.31 -9.49 25.06
CA ARG A 75 8.62 -8.91 24.73
C ARG A 75 8.56 -8.20 23.40
N GLU A 76 9.21 -7.05 23.36
CA GLU A 76 9.30 -6.25 22.13
C GLU A 76 10.47 -6.70 21.27
N HIS A 77 10.18 -6.81 19.98
CA HIS A 77 11.14 -7.08 18.91
C HIS A 77 10.98 -6.01 17.84
N ALA A 78 11.98 -5.88 16.98
CA ALA A 78 11.90 -5.02 15.83
C ALA A 78 12.48 -5.70 14.60
N VAL A 79 11.80 -5.56 13.47
CA VAL A 79 12.27 -5.99 12.15
C VAL A 79 12.52 -4.76 11.31
N VAL A 80 13.71 -4.69 10.71
CA VAL A 80 14.07 -3.63 9.78
C VAL A 80 13.84 -4.13 8.36
N LEU A 81 12.95 -3.49 7.64
CA LEU A 81 12.63 -3.81 6.25
C LEU A 81 13.24 -2.75 5.33
N ARG A 82 13.87 -3.21 4.27
CA ARG A 82 14.48 -2.39 3.23
C ARG A 82 13.76 -2.59 1.91
N GLN A 83 14.07 -1.78 0.94
CA GLN A 83 13.49 -1.90 -0.40
C GLN A 83 13.54 -3.34 -0.92
N GLY A 84 12.38 -3.85 -1.33
CA GLY A 84 12.20 -5.21 -1.83
C GLY A 84 11.89 -6.25 -0.76
N ASP A 85 11.97 -5.91 0.53
CA ASP A 85 11.63 -6.84 1.60
C ASP A 85 10.11 -6.97 1.75
N VAL A 86 9.68 -8.18 2.05
CA VAL A 86 8.30 -8.50 2.44
C VAL A 86 8.25 -9.00 3.87
N PHE A 87 7.18 -8.68 4.57
CA PHE A 87 6.96 -9.10 5.95
C PHE A 87 5.47 -9.24 6.23
N VAL A 88 5.12 -10.28 6.97
CA VAL A 88 3.74 -10.49 7.42
C VAL A 88 3.69 -10.38 8.94
N VAL A 89 2.83 -9.51 9.44
CA VAL A 89 2.45 -9.50 10.85
C VAL A 89 1.23 -10.40 11.01
N PRO A 90 1.33 -11.52 11.76
CA PRO A 90 0.19 -12.38 11.98
C PRO A 90 -0.94 -11.67 12.74
N ARG A 91 -2.17 -12.06 12.46
CA ARG A 91 -3.32 -11.59 13.23
C ARG A 91 -3.11 -11.75 14.73
N GLY A 92 -3.60 -10.80 15.51
CA GLY A 92 -3.50 -10.82 16.97
C GLY A 92 -2.16 -10.34 17.54
N ILE A 93 -1.18 -10.04 16.70
CA ILE A 93 0.13 -9.54 17.14
C ILE A 93 0.12 -8.01 17.17
N ALA A 94 0.32 -7.45 18.36
CA ALA A 94 0.48 -6.01 18.53
C ALA A 94 1.78 -5.55 17.87
N HIS A 95 1.69 -4.50 17.07
CA HIS A 95 2.83 -3.96 16.34
C HIS A 95 2.73 -2.45 16.16
N LYS A 96 3.90 -1.84 15.97
CA LYS A 96 4.03 -0.39 15.71
C LYS A 96 5.04 -0.17 14.58
N PRO A 97 4.59 0.25 13.41
CA PRO A 97 5.47 0.70 12.34
C PRO A 97 6.18 2.01 12.67
N SER A 98 7.37 2.18 12.12
CA SER A 98 8.08 3.45 12.07
C SER A 98 8.96 3.52 10.83
N SER A 99 9.31 4.72 10.40
CA SER A 99 10.10 4.90 9.18
C SER A 99 10.87 6.20 9.20
N PRO A 100 12.12 6.22 8.72
CA PRO A 100 12.83 7.47 8.44
C PRO A 100 12.40 8.12 7.13
N GLY A 101 11.64 7.41 6.31
CA GLY A 101 11.13 7.81 5.02
C GLY A 101 11.09 6.64 4.04
N GLY A 102 10.07 6.59 3.22
CA GLY A 102 9.91 5.57 2.21
C GLY A 102 8.47 5.38 1.77
N SER A 103 8.22 4.24 1.14
CA SER A 103 6.90 3.84 0.69
C SER A 103 6.71 2.33 0.77
N ILE A 104 5.49 1.93 1.00
CA ILE A 104 5.09 0.53 1.18
C ILE A 104 3.87 0.18 0.33
N LEU A 105 3.75 -1.11 0.03
CA LEU A 105 2.54 -1.72 -0.49
C LEU A 105 1.99 -2.70 0.54
N MET A 106 0.68 -2.69 0.72
CA MET A 106 -0.04 -3.54 1.65
C MET A 106 -1.17 -4.27 0.94
N PHE A 107 -1.46 -5.48 1.41
CA PHE A 107 -2.71 -6.20 1.10
C PHE A 107 -3.54 -6.29 2.36
N GLU A 108 -4.77 -5.84 2.31
CA GLU A 108 -5.67 -5.90 3.46
C GLU A 108 -7.10 -6.18 3.00
N PRO A 109 -7.89 -6.92 3.79
CA PRO A 109 -9.31 -7.04 3.50
C PRO A 109 -9.96 -5.66 3.36
N THR A 110 -10.83 -5.51 2.39
CA THR A 110 -11.56 -4.26 2.17
C THR A 110 -12.24 -3.81 3.47
N GLY A 111 -12.04 -2.56 3.86
CA GLY A 111 -12.59 -1.98 5.08
C GLY A 111 -11.72 -2.10 6.34
N THR A 112 -10.53 -2.71 6.24
CA THR A 112 -9.59 -2.79 7.37
C THR A 112 -9.05 -1.39 7.72
N SER A 113 -9.20 -1.00 8.99
CA SER A 113 -8.66 0.26 9.50
C SER A 113 -7.14 0.25 9.58
N THR A 114 -6.50 1.35 9.25
CA THR A 114 -5.04 1.52 9.32
C THR A 114 -4.50 1.48 10.75
N THR A 115 -5.34 1.73 11.74
CA THR A 115 -5.01 1.71 13.17
C THR A 115 -5.51 0.46 13.88
N GLY A 116 -5.93 -0.56 13.13
CA GLY A 116 -6.38 -1.83 13.65
C GLY A 116 -7.72 -1.79 14.37
N ASP A 117 -8.04 -2.90 15.02
CA ASP A 117 -9.25 -3.05 15.84
C ASP A 117 -9.09 -2.41 17.22
N ARG A 118 -7.85 -2.39 17.71
CA ARG A 118 -7.45 -1.77 18.98
C ARG A 118 -6.11 -1.08 18.81
N HIS A 119 -5.97 0.06 19.48
CA HIS A 119 -4.72 0.81 19.52
C HIS A 119 -4.43 1.35 20.92
N GLU A 120 -3.18 1.67 21.18
CA GLU A 120 -2.72 2.25 22.44
C GLU A 120 -2.47 3.76 22.28
N GLY A 121 -3.10 4.55 23.14
CA GLY A 121 -2.91 6.00 23.17
C GLY A 121 -3.63 6.75 22.05
N GLU A 122 -3.30 8.02 21.92
CA GLU A 122 -3.86 8.89 20.87
C GLU A 122 -3.21 8.63 19.52
N ILE A 123 -4.02 8.62 18.48
CA ILE A 123 -3.53 8.49 17.12
C ILE A 123 -2.76 9.76 16.75
N PRO A 124 -1.47 9.65 16.35
CA PRO A 124 -0.70 10.81 15.91
C PRO A 124 -1.40 11.56 14.76
N GLY A 125 -1.28 12.88 14.73
CA GLY A 125 -1.94 13.71 13.73
C GLY A 125 -1.53 13.42 12.29
N HIS A 126 -0.36 12.81 12.08
CA HIS A 126 0.14 12.41 10.76
C HIS A 126 -0.30 10.99 10.33
N VAL A 127 -1.09 10.30 11.16
CA VAL A 127 -1.59 8.95 10.88
C VAL A 127 -3.07 9.02 10.55
N ASP A 128 -3.42 8.51 9.38
CA ASP A 128 -4.81 8.34 8.96
C ASP A 128 -5.40 7.09 9.62
N SER A 129 -6.53 7.24 10.29
CA SER A 129 -7.24 6.15 10.98
C SER A 129 -8.36 5.52 10.15
N THR A 130 -8.47 5.87 8.89
CA THR A 130 -9.51 5.34 8.00
C THR A 130 -9.13 3.97 7.41
N ALA A 131 -9.99 3.43 6.57
CA ALA A 131 -9.73 2.23 5.80
C ALA A 131 -9.02 2.50 4.45
N GLY A 132 -8.35 3.63 4.35
CA GLY A 132 -7.70 4.08 3.12
C GLY A 132 -8.61 4.91 2.22
N HIS A 133 -8.01 5.52 1.21
CA HIS A 133 -8.69 6.40 0.26
C HIS A 133 -8.48 5.92 -1.16
N ALA A 134 -9.47 6.14 -2.02
CA ALA A 134 -9.30 5.92 -3.44
C ALA A 134 -8.26 6.87 -4.03
N LEU A 135 -7.53 6.40 -5.05
CA LEU A 135 -6.69 7.28 -5.86
C LEU A 135 -7.57 8.31 -6.57
N THR A 136 -7.19 9.59 -6.47
CA THR A 136 -7.88 10.69 -7.14
C THR A 136 -7.43 10.88 -8.58
N ASN A 137 -6.22 10.41 -8.94
CA ASN A 137 -5.76 10.41 -10.31
C ASN A 137 -6.27 9.17 -11.02
N PRO A 138 -6.86 9.31 -12.22
CA PRO A 138 -7.29 8.15 -12.99
C PRO A 138 -6.07 7.26 -13.29
N ALA A 139 -6.25 5.95 -13.15
CA ALA A 139 -5.36 4.99 -13.77
C ALA A 139 -5.19 5.39 -15.25
N ARG A 140 -4.00 5.14 -15.82
CA ARG A 140 -3.83 5.34 -17.26
C ARG A 140 -4.99 4.65 -17.98
N GLY A 141 -5.82 5.43 -18.67
CA GLY A 141 -6.77 4.86 -19.59
C GLY A 141 -5.99 3.93 -20.51
N SER A 142 -6.62 2.87 -21.01
CA SER A 142 -6.04 2.11 -22.11
C SER A 142 -5.80 3.11 -23.24
N ALA A 143 -4.61 3.71 -23.26
CA ALA A 143 -4.14 4.33 -24.45
C ALA A 143 -4.15 3.18 -25.47
N SER A 144 -4.99 3.28 -26.47
CA SER A 144 -4.69 2.60 -27.72
C SER A 144 -3.30 3.14 -28.06
N ASP A 145 -2.28 2.38 -27.68
CA ASP A 145 -0.95 2.63 -28.19
C ASP A 145 -1.12 2.61 -29.69
N ALA A 146 -1.13 3.79 -30.27
CA ALA A 146 -0.92 3.94 -31.69
C ALA A 146 0.42 3.26 -31.92
N VAL A 147 0.34 2.04 -32.39
CA VAL A 147 1.50 1.31 -32.87
C VAL A 147 2.04 2.21 -33.97
N ASP A 148 3.08 2.94 -33.62
CA ASP A 148 3.85 3.71 -34.56
C ASP A 148 4.37 2.68 -35.59
N ARG A 149 3.67 2.63 -36.69
CA ARG A 149 4.10 1.79 -37.82
C ARG A 149 5.37 2.47 -38.32
N CYS A 150 6.50 1.95 -37.89
CA CYS A 150 7.73 2.13 -38.63
C CYS A 150 7.49 1.60 -40.03
N SER A 151 7.16 2.49 -40.92
CA SER A 151 7.21 2.24 -42.37
C SER A 151 8.69 2.13 -42.73
N PHE A 152 9.14 0.89 -42.86
CA PHE A 152 10.36 0.61 -43.57
C PHE A 152 10.09 0.87 -45.07
N GLY A 153 10.40 2.10 -45.51
CA GLY A 153 10.57 2.41 -46.90
C GLY A 153 11.88 1.82 -47.36
N GLY A 154 11.84 0.63 -47.93
CA GLY A 154 12.93 0.07 -48.72
C GLY A 154 12.84 0.62 -50.12
N GLU A 155 13.68 1.59 -50.46
CA GLU A 155 14.02 1.84 -51.87
C GLU A 155 15.14 0.88 -52.24
N VAL A 156 14.82 0.06 -53.24
CA VAL A 156 15.82 -0.73 -53.99
C VAL A 156 16.05 0.00 -55.29
N ASP A 157 17.27 0.37 -55.56
CA ASP A 157 17.89 0.51 -56.88
C ASP A 157 18.97 -0.54 -57.07
#